data_f23e479f79e9629c27bc5b4595e7a772
#
_entry.id   f23e479f79e9629c27bc5b4595e7a772
#
_cell.length_a   1.000
_cell.length_b   1.000
_cell.length_c   1.000
_cell.angle_alpha   90.00
_cell.angle_beta   90.00
_cell.angle_gamma   90.00
#
_symmetry.space_group_name_H-M   'P 1'
#
loop_
_entity.id
_entity.type
_entity.pdbx_description
1 polymer ?
#
loop_
_entity_poly.entity_id
_entity_poly.type
_entity_poly.pdbx_seq_one_letter_code
_entity_poly.pdbx_strand_id
1 'polypeptide(L)'
;MSPRALILVAGIAVALAAPIAARAQTRGELVGPRTISTGLQETSAAVTPEGDTLYFMRSDFAERDDTIMVSHRVGGHWGTPQVAAFSGEWHDSEPALAPDGRRLYFVSNRPVQPGGAPLTTEMGGHRFAGTNLWFVRRQPDGSWGAPVHVDGALNDGAMIYNPSVAANGDIYFSAHRPDSGAAYQIYVARRTAQGYAAPQRVELGDVARNRMDPAIDPQQRFLVYAGNEGDSLGSADLYIAFRQPDGRWGKPLHLPGKINSPALENAPSLGPRFGELYVSSNRRDEVFFPKPRDNTATLQQRLQQPLNGSRNLWRFDIADVLRAHGIDH
;
A
#
# COMPACT_ATOMS: atom_id res chain seq x y z
N MET A 1 -59.74 5.27 67.02
CA MET A 1 -59.10 4.27 66.17
C MET A 1 -58.64 4.97 64.90
N SER A 2 -57.37 5.22 64.77
CA SER A 2 -56.77 6.00 63.69
C SER A 2 -56.16 5.07 62.62
N PRO A 3 -56.38 5.23 61.32
CA PRO A 3 -55.71 4.42 60.32
C PRO A 3 -54.34 4.92 60.01
N ARG A 4 -53.33 4.03 60.03
CA ARG A 4 -51.98 4.26 59.65
C ARG A 4 -51.88 4.31 58.12
N ALA A 5 -51.39 5.39 57.56
CA ALA A 5 -51.03 5.55 56.16
C ALA A 5 -49.67 4.83 55.88
N LEU A 6 -49.70 3.96 54.92
CA LEU A 6 -48.48 3.28 54.41
C LEU A 6 -47.84 4.15 53.33
N ILE A 7 -46.65 4.66 53.53
CA ILE A 7 -45.89 5.42 52.53
C ILE A 7 -45.05 4.39 51.73
N LEU A 8 -45.37 4.25 50.44
CA LEU A 8 -44.62 3.47 49.49
C LEU A 8 -43.46 4.33 48.93
N VAL A 9 -42.25 4.03 49.29
CA VAL A 9 -41.06 4.69 48.70
C VAL A 9 -40.69 3.93 47.44
N ALA A 10 -40.99 4.57 46.26
CA ALA A 10 -40.54 4.09 44.96
C ALA A 10 -39.07 4.47 44.76
N GLY A 11 -38.18 3.47 44.80
CA GLY A 11 -36.78 3.65 44.48
C GLY A 11 -36.58 3.83 42.99
N ILE A 12 -36.11 5.02 42.57
CA ILE A 12 -35.68 5.28 41.19
C ILE A 12 -34.27 4.71 41.02
N ALA A 13 -34.15 3.62 40.28
CA ALA A 13 -32.86 3.08 39.85
C ALA A 13 -32.33 3.97 38.71
N VAL A 14 -31.40 4.84 39.03
CA VAL A 14 -30.61 5.58 38.02
C VAL A 14 -29.61 4.59 37.41
N ALA A 15 -29.88 4.14 36.21
CA ALA A 15 -28.91 3.42 35.40
C ALA A 15 -27.84 4.40 34.98
N LEU A 16 -26.65 4.32 35.60
CA LEU A 16 -25.44 4.98 35.15
C LEU A 16 -25.04 4.36 33.79
N ALA A 17 -25.41 5.05 32.73
CA ALA A 17 -24.84 4.75 31.40
C ALA A 17 -23.32 5.05 31.49
N ALA A 18 -22.52 4.00 31.43
CA ALA A 18 -21.07 4.13 31.31
C ALA A 18 -20.78 4.98 30.05
N PRO A 19 -19.88 5.97 30.11
CA PRO A 19 -19.51 6.73 28.93
C PRO A 19 -18.93 5.74 27.92
N ILE A 20 -19.54 5.64 26.76
CA ILE A 20 -18.93 5.03 25.57
C ILE A 20 -17.68 5.87 25.35
N ALA A 21 -16.52 5.31 25.74
CA ALA A 21 -15.23 5.92 25.43
C ALA A 21 -15.22 6.16 23.91
N ALA A 22 -15.19 7.43 23.51
CA ALA A 22 -15.02 7.81 22.13
C ALA A 22 -13.71 7.15 21.68
N ARG A 23 -13.82 6.04 20.93
CA ARG A 23 -12.68 5.34 20.33
C ARG A 23 -11.93 6.40 19.54
N ALA A 24 -10.70 6.67 19.96
CA ALA A 24 -9.80 7.54 19.22
C ALA A 24 -9.72 6.99 17.80
N GLN A 25 -10.37 7.68 16.85
CA GLN A 25 -10.17 7.38 15.43
C GLN A 25 -8.69 7.57 15.16
N THR A 26 -8.02 6.48 14.83
CA THR A 26 -6.58 6.47 14.59
C THR A 26 -6.26 7.45 13.48
N ARG A 27 -5.65 8.54 13.83
CA ARG A 27 -5.07 9.49 12.88
C ARG A 27 -3.95 8.75 12.15
N GLY A 28 -3.92 8.81 10.81
CA GLY A 28 -2.78 8.35 10.04
C GLY A 28 -1.49 8.98 10.56
N GLU A 29 -0.43 8.21 10.62
CA GLU A 29 0.90 8.65 11.03
C GLU A 29 1.80 8.76 9.79
N LEU A 30 2.40 9.93 9.59
CA LEU A 30 3.39 10.13 8.54
C LEU A 30 4.66 9.33 8.89
N VAL A 31 5.09 8.45 7.99
CA VAL A 31 6.22 7.55 8.22
C VAL A 31 7.54 8.33 8.13
N GLY A 32 8.30 8.40 9.23
CA GLY A 32 9.63 9.00 9.30
C GLY A 32 9.71 10.39 8.67
N PRO A 33 8.99 11.42 9.19
CA PRO A 33 8.97 12.75 8.62
C PRO A 33 10.39 13.30 8.41
N ARG A 34 10.68 13.81 7.21
CA ARG A 34 11.97 14.36 6.77
C ARG A 34 13.10 13.33 6.61
N THR A 35 12.87 12.08 6.97
CA THR A 35 13.82 10.98 6.79
C THR A 35 13.34 10.02 5.72
N ILE A 36 12.16 9.44 5.90
CA ILE A 36 11.49 8.58 4.94
C ILE A 36 10.60 9.43 4.03
N SER A 37 9.59 10.11 4.61
CA SER A 37 8.72 11.03 3.89
C SER A 37 9.38 12.40 3.79
N THR A 38 9.63 12.85 2.57
CA THR A 38 10.35 14.10 2.24
C THR A 38 9.56 14.96 1.26
N GLY A 39 10.20 15.87 0.55
CA GLY A 39 9.60 16.62 -0.56
C GLY A 39 9.66 15.89 -1.91
N LEU A 40 10.12 14.64 -1.94
CA LEU A 40 10.17 13.78 -3.12
C LEU A 40 8.95 12.84 -3.16
N GLN A 41 8.89 11.97 -4.17
CA GLN A 41 7.89 10.91 -4.23
C GLN A 41 8.38 9.71 -3.41
N GLU A 42 7.66 9.33 -2.36
CA GLU A 42 7.90 8.10 -1.60
C GLU A 42 6.65 7.23 -1.62
N THR A 43 6.78 6.01 -2.17
CA THR A 43 5.65 5.09 -2.35
C THR A 43 6.03 3.65 -2.02
N SER A 44 5.03 2.76 -2.02
CA SER A 44 5.19 1.30 -2.03
C SER A 44 6.07 0.78 -0.89
N ALA A 45 5.60 0.97 0.34
CA ALA A 45 6.30 0.49 1.53
C ALA A 45 6.29 -1.04 1.62
N ALA A 46 7.42 -1.65 1.99
CA ALA A 46 7.53 -3.07 2.32
C ALA A 46 8.35 -3.22 3.61
N VAL A 47 7.68 -3.58 4.70
CA VAL A 47 8.30 -3.72 6.03
C VAL A 47 8.59 -5.18 6.31
N THR A 48 9.78 -5.49 6.81
CA THR A 48 10.15 -6.87 7.19
C THR A 48 9.24 -7.41 8.29
N PRO A 49 9.08 -8.74 8.39
CA PRO A 49 8.27 -9.36 9.46
C PRO A 49 8.70 -8.95 10.87
N GLU A 50 9.98 -8.66 11.07
CA GLU A 50 10.56 -8.17 12.33
C GLU A 50 10.16 -6.72 12.63
N GLY A 51 9.71 -5.96 11.63
CA GLY A 51 9.29 -4.56 11.75
C GLY A 51 10.46 -3.56 11.89
N ASP A 52 11.67 -3.98 11.61
CA ASP A 52 12.90 -3.20 11.80
C ASP A 52 13.52 -2.66 10.52
N THR A 53 13.11 -3.16 9.37
CA THR A 53 13.62 -2.75 8.06
C THR A 53 12.46 -2.39 7.12
N LEU A 54 12.55 -1.22 6.49
CA LEU A 54 11.59 -0.70 5.52
C LEU A 54 12.29 -0.55 4.17
N TYR A 55 11.72 -1.18 3.15
CA TYR A 55 11.99 -0.90 1.74
C TYR A 55 10.88 -0.01 1.20
N PHE A 56 11.21 0.92 0.32
CA PHE A 56 10.23 1.81 -0.31
C PHE A 56 10.80 2.39 -1.59
N MET A 57 9.95 2.79 -2.51
CA MET A 57 10.36 3.52 -3.70
C MET A 57 10.56 5.00 -3.36
N ARG A 58 11.63 5.60 -3.87
CA ARG A 58 11.82 7.05 -3.94
C ARG A 58 12.08 7.47 -5.37
N SER A 59 11.49 8.59 -5.79
CA SER A 59 11.63 9.11 -7.14
C SER A 59 11.63 10.64 -7.17
N ASP A 60 11.96 11.20 -8.34
CA ASP A 60 11.66 12.59 -8.65
C ASP A 60 10.13 12.79 -8.77
N PHE A 61 9.68 14.05 -8.82
CA PHE A 61 8.25 14.36 -8.91
C PHE A 61 7.57 13.77 -10.15
N ALA A 62 8.32 13.56 -11.24
CA ALA A 62 7.82 13.01 -12.49
C ALA A 62 7.96 11.48 -12.61
N GLU A 63 8.46 10.81 -11.56
CA GLU A 63 8.66 9.36 -11.50
C GLU A 63 9.49 8.81 -12.66
N ARG A 64 10.57 9.51 -13.00
CA ARG A 64 11.49 9.12 -14.07
C ARG A 64 12.71 8.37 -13.57
N ASP A 65 12.99 8.48 -12.26
CA ASP A 65 14.17 7.92 -11.60
C ASP A 65 13.73 7.14 -10.36
N ASP A 66 12.96 6.06 -10.60
CA ASP A 66 12.48 5.22 -9.51
C ASP A 66 13.60 4.34 -8.98
N THR A 67 13.83 4.44 -7.69
CA THR A 67 14.88 3.72 -6.98
C THR A 67 14.35 3.14 -5.69
N ILE A 68 14.64 1.86 -5.41
CA ILE A 68 14.28 1.23 -4.14
C ILE A 68 15.30 1.63 -3.08
N MET A 69 14.77 2.22 -2.01
CA MET A 69 15.51 2.62 -0.82
C MET A 69 15.32 1.60 0.29
N VAL A 70 16.27 1.54 1.21
CA VAL A 70 16.19 0.77 2.45
C VAL A 70 16.52 1.64 3.65
N SER A 71 15.74 1.50 4.72
CA SER A 71 15.98 2.14 6.02
C SER A 71 15.82 1.12 7.14
N HIS A 72 16.67 1.24 8.16
CA HIS A 72 16.61 0.39 9.34
C HIS A 72 16.16 1.21 10.55
N ARG A 73 15.47 0.57 11.50
CA ARG A 73 15.12 1.21 12.77
C ARG A 73 16.32 1.28 13.69
N VAL A 74 16.59 2.46 14.20
CA VAL A 74 17.61 2.72 15.21
C VAL A 74 16.97 3.47 16.37
N GLY A 75 16.98 2.89 17.55
CA GLY A 75 16.34 3.50 18.74
C GLY A 75 14.82 3.77 18.56
N GLY A 76 14.13 2.93 17.80
CA GLY A 76 12.69 3.06 17.54
C GLY A 76 12.33 4.01 16.38
N HIS A 77 13.28 4.71 15.80
CA HIS A 77 13.10 5.64 14.68
C HIS A 77 13.72 5.09 13.38
N TRP A 78 13.18 5.48 12.23
CA TRP A 78 13.78 5.15 10.94
C TRP A 78 15.08 5.95 10.75
N GLY A 79 16.16 5.22 10.42
CA GLY A 79 17.46 5.80 10.09
C GLY A 79 17.49 6.40 8.68
N THR A 80 18.60 7.05 8.34
CA THR A 80 18.81 7.63 7.00
C THR A 80 18.73 6.54 5.94
N PRO A 81 17.82 6.66 4.95
CA PRO A 81 17.68 5.69 3.88
C PRO A 81 18.93 5.61 3.00
N GLN A 82 19.21 4.42 2.52
CA GLN A 82 20.23 4.15 1.52
C GLN A 82 19.58 3.48 0.31
N VAL A 83 20.24 3.55 -0.85
CA VAL A 83 19.82 2.76 -2.02
C VAL A 83 19.96 1.28 -1.69
N ALA A 84 18.93 0.49 -1.95
CA ALA A 84 18.98 -0.96 -1.74
C ALA A 84 20.07 -1.59 -2.63
N ALA A 85 20.80 -2.58 -2.12
CA ALA A 85 21.97 -3.16 -2.80
C ALA A 85 21.68 -3.75 -4.19
N PHE A 86 20.41 -4.00 -4.52
CA PHE A 86 19.96 -4.56 -5.80
C PHE A 86 19.32 -3.53 -6.72
N SER A 87 19.29 -2.23 -6.34
CA SER A 87 18.64 -1.13 -7.05
C SER A 87 19.61 0.03 -7.33
N GLY A 88 19.14 1.04 -8.10
CA GLY A 88 19.88 2.25 -8.41
C GLY A 88 20.67 2.21 -9.73
N GLU A 89 20.54 1.15 -10.51
CA GLU A 89 21.08 1.05 -11.88
C GLU A 89 19.96 1.08 -12.93
N TRP A 90 18.80 0.60 -12.56
CA TRP A 90 17.63 0.47 -13.42
C TRP A 90 16.44 1.22 -12.80
N HIS A 91 15.37 1.39 -13.57
CA HIS A 91 14.10 1.86 -13.05
C HIS A 91 13.47 0.75 -12.19
N ASP A 92 13.77 0.76 -10.90
CA ASP A 92 13.34 -0.25 -9.94
C ASP A 92 12.30 0.34 -9.00
N SER A 93 11.12 -0.26 -8.93
CA SER A 93 10.01 0.28 -8.13
C SER A 93 9.19 -0.81 -7.42
N GLU A 94 8.30 -0.38 -6.55
CA GLU A 94 7.23 -1.18 -5.98
C GLU A 94 7.70 -2.46 -5.25
N PRO A 95 8.59 -2.31 -4.26
CA PRO A 95 9.07 -3.45 -3.48
C PRO A 95 7.93 -4.12 -2.70
N ALA A 96 7.90 -5.45 -2.71
CA ALA A 96 6.94 -6.27 -1.97
C ALA A 96 7.63 -7.47 -1.32
N LEU A 97 7.60 -7.56 -0.01
CA LEU A 97 8.15 -8.70 0.71
C LEU A 97 7.17 -9.88 0.69
N ALA A 98 7.69 -11.09 0.45
CA ALA A 98 6.96 -12.29 0.75
C ALA A 98 6.74 -12.36 2.28
N PRO A 99 5.60 -12.92 2.76
CA PRO A 99 5.28 -12.96 4.19
C PRO A 99 6.33 -13.66 5.07
N ASP A 100 7.12 -14.57 4.49
CA ASP A 100 8.22 -15.28 5.17
C ASP A 100 9.53 -14.46 5.24
N GLY A 101 9.58 -13.25 4.66
CA GLY A 101 10.76 -12.38 4.60
C GLY A 101 11.92 -12.91 3.77
N ARG A 102 11.77 -14.05 3.05
CA ARG A 102 12.85 -14.70 2.31
C ARG A 102 13.03 -14.21 0.89
N ARG A 103 12.02 -13.52 0.34
CA ARG A 103 12.07 -12.92 -0.99
C ARG A 103 11.52 -11.51 -0.92
N LEU A 104 12.16 -10.62 -1.66
CA LEU A 104 11.63 -9.30 -1.96
C LEU A 104 11.40 -9.24 -3.47
N TYR A 105 10.15 -9.05 -3.85
CA TYR A 105 9.74 -8.85 -5.24
C TYR A 105 9.74 -7.36 -5.54
N PHE A 106 9.95 -7.02 -6.80
CA PHE A 106 9.90 -5.63 -7.27
C PHE A 106 9.70 -5.62 -8.79
N VAL A 107 9.29 -4.51 -9.35
CA VAL A 107 9.22 -4.32 -10.79
C VAL A 107 10.45 -3.56 -11.27
N SER A 108 10.90 -3.89 -12.49
CA SER A 108 12.10 -3.30 -13.06
C SER A 108 12.07 -3.30 -14.58
N ASN A 109 12.71 -2.30 -15.20
CA ASN A 109 12.93 -2.24 -16.64
C ASN A 109 14.24 -2.89 -17.08
N ARG A 110 14.96 -3.56 -16.16
CA ARG A 110 16.22 -4.24 -16.50
C ARG A 110 16.02 -5.29 -17.58
N PRO A 111 17.02 -5.50 -18.47
CA PRO A 111 16.91 -6.50 -19.52
C PRO A 111 16.81 -7.91 -18.93
N VAL A 112 15.94 -8.74 -19.50
CA VAL A 112 15.78 -10.14 -19.07
C VAL A 112 17.08 -10.95 -19.32
N GLN A 113 17.80 -10.61 -20.40
CA GLN A 113 19.10 -11.23 -20.72
C GLN A 113 20.23 -10.26 -20.42
N PRO A 114 21.35 -10.72 -19.82
CA PRO A 114 22.52 -9.89 -19.59
C PRO A 114 23.00 -9.18 -20.87
N GLY A 115 23.27 -7.88 -20.79
CA GLY A 115 23.69 -7.07 -21.94
C GLY A 115 22.60 -6.73 -22.94
N GLY A 116 21.34 -7.11 -22.68
CA GLY A 116 20.19 -6.73 -23.49
C GLY A 116 19.82 -5.25 -23.34
N ALA A 117 18.87 -4.80 -24.16
CA ALA A 117 18.31 -3.46 -24.02
C ALA A 117 17.33 -3.38 -22.83
N PRO A 118 17.22 -2.23 -22.15
CA PRO A 118 16.19 -2.01 -21.13
C PRO A 118 14.78 -2.27 -21.70
N LEU A 119 13.92 -2.82 -20.85
CA LEU A 119 12.51 -3.00 -21.22
C LEU A 119 11.85 -1.64 -21.40
N THR A 120 11.06 -1.52 -22.45
CA THR A 120 10.29 -0.31 -22.73
C THR A 120 8.90 -0.68 -23.21
N THR A 121 7.95 0.21 -22.98
CA THR A 121 6.59 0.12 -23.47
C THR A 121 6.18 1.41 -24.17
N GLU A 122 5.15 1.34 -25.00
CA GLU A 122 4.57 2.51 -25.64
C GLU A 122 3.11 2.66 -25.21
N MET A 123 2.73 3.87 -24.82
CA MET A 123 1.37 4.19 -24.46
C MET A 123 1.05 5.61 -24.91
N GLY A 124 -0.05 5.77 -25.65
CA GLY A 124 -0.46 7.08 -26.16
C GLY A 124 0.57 7.74 -27.11
N GLY A 125 1.39 6.95 -27.81
CA GLY A 125 2.45 7.45 -28.71
C GLY A 125 3.74 7.90 -27.98
N HIS A 126 3.82 7.69 -26.67
CA HIS A 126 5.01 7.97 -25.85
C HIS A 126 5.67 6.68 -25.37
N ARG A 127 7.00 6.69 -25.32
CA ARG A 127 7.82 5.58 -24.82
C ARG A 127 8.08 5.76 -23.33
N PHE A 128 7.83 4.69 -22.56
CA PHE A 128 8.04 4.63 -21.12
C PHE A 128 8.99 3.48 -20.77
N ALA A 129 9.51 3.47 -19.55
CA ALA A 129 10.12 2.29 -18.97
C ALA A 129 9.08 1.17 -18.92
N GLY A 130 9.40 0.01 -19.51
CA GLY A 130 8.60 -1.19 -19.34
C GLY A 130 8.86 -1.79 -17.96
N THR A 131 7.96 -2.61 -17.47
CA THR A 131 8.10 -3.24 -16.15
C THR A 131 7.87 -4.74 -16.25
N ASN A 132 8.83 -5.52 -15.72
CA ASN A 132 8.67 -6.93 -15.44
C ASN A 132 8.87 -7.18 -13.94
N LEU A 133 8.33 -8.28 -13.46
CA LEU A 133 8.50 -8.72 -12.08
C LEU A 133 9.84 -9.43 -11.91
N TRP A 134 10.57 -9.00 -10.91
CA TRP A 134 11.83 -9.57 -10.46
C TRP A 134 11.75 -9.87 -8.97
N PHE A 135 12.70 -10.67 -8.46
CA PHE A 135 12.86 -10.84 -7.03
C PHE A 135 14.34 -11.03 -6.66
N VAL A 136 14.65 -10.72 -5.40
CA VAL A 136 15.91 -11.09 -4.75
C VAL A 136 15.63 -12.08 -3.63
N ARG A 137 16.60 -12.98 -3.34
CA ARG A 137 16.52 -13.95 -2.25
C ARG A 137 17.37 -13.49 -1.07
N ARG A 138 16.82 -13.59 0.12
CA ARG A 138 17.60 -13.34 1.34
C ARG A 138 18.62 -14.47 1.52
N GLN A 139 19.88 -14.08 1.72
CA GLN A 139 20.99 -14.98 1.95
C GLN A 139 21.09 -15.35 3.43
N PRO A 140 21.82 -16.43 3.81
CA PRO A 140 22.00 -16.79 5.23
C PRO A 140 22.64 -15.71 6.11
N ASP A 141 23.43 -14.81 5.52
CA ASP A 141 24.05 -13.66 6.21
C ASP A 141 23.12 -12.44 6.33
N GLY A 142 21.88 -12.57 5.84
CA GLY A 142 20.88 -11.50 5.83
C GLY A 142 20.97 -10.53 4.65
N SER A 143 21.98 -10.65 3.79
CA SER A 143 22.09 -9.85 2.56
C SER A 143 21.09 -10.34 1.49
N TRP A 144 20.93 -9.54 0.43
CA TRP A 144 20.15 -9.91 -0.74
C TRP A 144 21.06 -10.44 -1.85
N GLY A 145 20.65 -11.54 -2.49
CA GLY A 145 21.32 -12.07 -3.68
C GLY A 145 21.06 -11.21 -4.93
N ALA A 146 21.61 -11.64 -6.06
CA ALA A 146 21.36 -11.00 -7.34
C ALA A 146 19.87 -11.06 -7.74
N PRO A 147 19.35 -10.05 -8.46
CA PRO A 147 18.02 -10.05 -9.03
C PRO A 147 17.77 -11.23 -9.97
N VAL A 148 16.62 -11.87 -9.83
CA VAL A 148 16.16 -13.00 -10.64
C VAL A 148 14.85 -12.62 -11.30
N HIS A 149 14.78 -12.76 -12.63
CA HIS A 149 13.55 -12.56 -13.38
C HIS A 149 12.49 -13.61 -13.01
N VAL A 150 11.24 -13.21 -12.89
CA VAL A 150 10.12 -14.15 -12.71
C VAL A 150 9.66 -14.62 -14.08
N ASP A 151 10.01 -15.85 -14.44
CA ASP A 151 9.63 -16.40 -15.74
C ASP A 151 8.14 -16.76 -15.82
N GLY A 152 7.62 -16.77 -17.06
CA GLY A 152 6.28 -17.23 -17.39
C GLY A 152 5.30 -16.12 -17.76
N ALA A 153 4.06 -16.52 -18.04
CA ALA A 153 2.99 -15.69 -18.56
C ALA A 153 2.62 -14.47 -17.67
N LEU A 154 3.14 -14.43 -16.44
CA LEU A 154 2.96 -13.30 -15.55
C LEU A 154 3.58 -12.02 -16.16
N ASN A 155 4.76 -12.14 -16.78
CA ASN A 155 5.48 -11.05 -17.43
C ASN A 155 5.18 -10.91 -18.93
N ASP A 156 4.29 -11.73 -19.49
CA ASP A 156 3.99 -11.69 -20.93
C ASP A 156 3.29 -10.39 -21.33
N GLY A 157 3.99 -9.56 -22.10
CA GLY A 157 3.46 -8.42 -22.85
C GLY A 157 2.78 -7.33 -22.05
N ALA A 158 2.93 -7.33 -20.72
CA ALA A 158 2.22 -6.39 -19.86
C ALA A 158 3.17 -5.60 -18.98
N MET A 159 2.80 -4.36 -18.74
CA MET A 159 3.33 -3.60 -17.61
C MET A 159 2.69 -4.15 -16.34
N ILE A 160 3.52 -4.55 -15.39
CA ILE A 160 3.12 -5.04 -14.07
C ILE A 160 3.38 -3.93 -13.06
N TYR A 161 2.44 -3.74 -12.14
CA TYR A 161 2.53 -2.76 -11.07
C TYR A 161 2.14 -3.35 -9.74
N ASN A 162 2.78 -2.87 -8.67
CA ASN A 162 2.47 -3.14 -7.27
C ASN A 162 2.19 -4.62 -6.97
N PRO A 163 3.22 -5.48 -7.05
CA PRO A 163 3.07 -6.89 -6.66
C PRO A 163 2.76 -7.01 -5.17
N SER A 164 1.94 -8.00 -4.82
CA SER A 164 1.66 -8.38 -3.43
C SER A 164 1.59 -9.89 -3.32
N VAL A 165 2.20 -10.46 -2.29
CA VAL A 165 2.48 -11.90 -2.21
C VAL A 165 1.71 -12.54 -1.05
N ALA A 166 0.94 -13.58 -1.35
CA ALA A 166 0.27 -14.40 -0.33
C ALA A 166 1.24 -15.45 0.27
N ALA A 167 0.90 -16.00 1.43
CA ALA A 167 1.74 -16.99 2.11
C ALA A 167 1.95 -18.29 1.32
N ASN A 168 0.99 -18.67 0.48
CA ASN A 168 1.12 -19.81 -0.43
C ASN A 168 1.98 -19.51 -1.68
N GLY A 169 2.46 -18.26 -1.83
CA GLY A 169 3.29 -17.80 -2.94
C GLY A 169 2.51 -17.29 -4.15
N ASP A 170 1.18 -17.22 -4.11
CA ASP A 170 0.38 -16.56 -5.14
C ASP A 170 0.76 -15.06 -5.19
N ILE A 171 0.86 -14.50 -6.38
CA ILE A 171 1.21 -13.09 -6.57
C ILE A 171 0.00 -12.36 -7.15
N TYR A 172 -0.43 -11.33 -6.43
CA TYR A 172 -1.42 -10.36 -6.89
C TYR A 172 -0.68 -9.14 -7.44
N PHE A 173 -1.19 -8.55 -8.51
CA PHE A 173 -0.57 -7.40 -9.15
C PHE A 173 -1.58 -6.62 -10.00
N SER A 174 -1.26 -5.40 -10.36
CA SER A 174 -2.05 -4.59 -11.29
C SER A 174 -1.50 -4.71 -12.70
N ALA A 175 -2.38 -4.79 -13.67
CA ALA A 175 -2.00 -4.75 -15.08
C ALA A 175 -3.16 -4.24 -15.95
N HIS A 176 -2.82 -3.79 -17.15
CA HIS A 176 -3.75 -3.60 -18.24
C HIS A 176 -3.56 -4.78 -19.21
N ARG A 177 -4.58 -5.63 -19.33
CA ARG A 177 -4.57 -6.84 -20.18
C ARG A 177 -5.79 -6.86 -21.10
N PRO A 178 -5.83 -7.70 -22.14
CA PRO A 178 -6.95 -7.72 -23.09
C PRO A 178 -8.33 -7.86 -22.46
N ASP A 179 -8.44 -8.54 -21.31
CA ASP A 179 -9.69 -8.75 -20.57
C ASP A 179 -10.01 -7.66 -19.53
N SER A 180 -9.16 -6.63 -19.42
CA SER A 180 -9.37 -5.52 -18.49
C SER A 180 -10.23 -4.38 -19.05
N GLY A 181 -10.57 -4.41 -20.32
CA GLY A 181 -11.20 -3.28 -20.98
C GLY A 181 -10.26 -2.07 -21.07
N ALA A 182 -10.75 -0.87 -20.77
CA ALA A 182 -9.95 0.36 -20.78
C ALA A 182 -9.30 0.70 -19.42
N ALA A 183 -9.59 -0.09 -18.38
CA ALA A 183 -9.17 0.18 -17.00
C ALA A 183 -8.07 -0.78 -16.54
N TYR A 184 -7.22 -0.35 -15.60
CA TYR A 184 -6.37 -1.28 -14.89
C TYR A 184 -7.19 -2.21 -14.00
N GLN A 185 -6.79 -3.47 -13.93
CA GLN A 185 -7.42 -4.49 -13.09
C GLN A 185 -6.36 -5.22 -12.26
N ILE A 186 -6.83 -5.85 -11.18
CA ILE A 186 -6.00 -6.72 -10.34
C ILE A 186 -6.05 -8.14 -10.91
N TYR A 187 -4.89 -8.74 -11.00
CA TYR A 187 -4.70 -10.14 -11.44
C TYR A 187 -4.04 -10.94 -10.33
N VAL A 188 -4.25 -12.24 -10.36
CA VAL A 188 -3.53 -13.22 -9.53
C VAL A 188 -2.85 -14.25 -10.40
N ALA A 189 -1.55 -14.44 -10.21
CA ALA A 189 -0.77 -15.55 -10.73
C ALA A 189 -0.61 -16.59 -9.63
N ARG A 190 -1.22 -17.76 -9.82
CA ARG A 190 -1.17 -18.87 -8.87
C ARG A 190 0.18 -19.56 -8.89
N ARG A 191 0.77 -19.79 -7.71
CA ARG A 191 2.01 -20.54 -7.59
C ARG A 191 1.80 -22.00 -7.97
N THR A 192 2.69 -22.54 -8.79
CA THR A 192 2.74 -23.97 -9.20
C THR A 192 4.11 -24.56 -8.91
N ALA A 193 4.26 -25.88 -9.07
CA ALA A 193 5.55 -26.54 -8.92
C ALA A 193 6.57 -26.06 -9.98
N GLN A 194 6.09 -25.65 -11.18
CA GLN A 194 6.91 -25.22 -12.32
C GLN A 194 7.09 -23.69 -12.42
N GLY A 195 6.51 -22.90 -11.49
CA GLY A 195 6.57 -21.45 -11.56
C GLY A 195 5.22 -20.81 -11.24
N TYR A 196 4.63 -20.12 -12.21
CA TYR A 196 3.32 -19.47 -12.07
C TYR A 196 2.39 -19.87 -13.20
N ALA A 197 1.12 -20.11 -12.87
CA ALA A 197 0.07 -20.25 -13.86
C ALA A 197 -0.20 -18.93 -14.57
N ALA A 198 -0.86 -18.98 -15.73
CA ALA A 198 -1.34 -17.78 -16.41
C ALA A 198 -2.21 -16.93 -15.46
N PRO A 199 -1.96 -15.61 -15.38
CA PRO A 199 -2.71 -14.72 -14.51
C PRO A 199 -4.21 -14.74 -14.81
N GLN A 200 -4.99 -14.69 -13.76
CA GLN A 200 -6.45 -14.57 -13.82
C GLN A 200 -6.87 -13.25 -13.20
N ARG A 201 -7.81 -12.55 -13.82
CA ARG A 201 -8.38 -11.33 -13.26
C ARG A 201 -9.12 -11.63 -11.95
N VAL A 202 -8.92 -10.78 -10.96
CA VAL A 202 -9.64 -10.86 -9.69
C VAL A 202 -11.03 -10.22 -9.88
N GLU A 203 -12.07 -10.99 -9.66
CA GLU A 203 -13.45 -10.52 -9.86
C GLU A 203 -13.92 -9.68 -8.68
N LEU A 204 -13.87 -8.35 -8.84
CA LEU A 204 -14.26 -7.35 -7.83
C LEU A 204 -15.48 -6.50 -8.27
N GLY A 205 -16.11 -6.84 -9.39
CA GLY A 205 -17.28 -6.15 -9.94
C GLY A 205 -17.03 -5.50 -11.31
N ASP A 206 -17.58 -4.33 -11.56
CA ASP A 206 -17.57 -3.66 -12.87
C ASP A 206 -16.14 -3.41 -13.39
N VAL A 207 -15.82 -4.00 -14.56
CA VAL A 207 -14.50 -3.90 -15.20
C VAL A 207 -14.18 -2.49 -15.73
N ALA A 208 -15.15 -1.60 -15.85
CA ALA A 208 -14.93 -0.23 -16.26
C ALA A 208 -14.26 0.63 -15.15
N ARG A 209 -14.20 0.10 -13.92
CA ARG A 209 -13.57 0.78 -12.78
C ARG A 209 -12.09 0.42 -12.69
N ASN A 210 -11.24 1.43 -12.51
CA ASN A 210 -9.83 1.21 -12.21
C ASN A 210 -9.68 0.57 -10.82
N ARG A 211 -8.93 -0.54 -10.76
CA ARG A 211 -8.53 -1.21 -9.53
C ARG A 211 -7.07 -1.57 -9.62
N MET A 212 -6.28 -0.96 -8.76
CA MET A 212 -4.82 -1.04 -8.78
C MET A 212 -4.26 -1.31 -7.39
N ASP A 213 -2.98 -1.60 -7.36
CA ASP A 213 -2.15 -1.62 -6.16
C ASP A 213 -2.71 -2.57 -5.08
N PRO A 214 -2.78 -3.87 -5.37
CA PRO A 214 -3.30 -4.84 -4.40
C PRO A 214 -2.38 -5.01 -3.20
N ALA A 215 -2.95 -5.07 -1.99
CA ALA A 215 -2.32 -5.54 -0.77
C ALA A 215 -3.10 -6.75 -0.26
N ILE A 216 -2.62 -7.95 -0.58
CA ILE A 216 -3.29 -9.20 -0.22
C ILE A 216 -2.92 -9.63 1.21
N ASP A 217 -3.91 -10.00 2.01
CA ASP A 217 -3.68 -10.72 3.28
C ASP A 217 -2.87 -12.01 3.03
N PRO A 218 -1.87 -12.33 3.85
CA PRO A 218 -1.09 -13.55 3.66
C PRO A 218 -1.93 -14.83 3.53
N GLN A 219 -3.05 -14.92 4.23
CA GLN A 219 -4.01 -16.04 4.14
C GLN A 219 -5.10 -15.82 3.10
N GLN A 220 -5.05 -14.72 2.36
CA GLN A 220 -6.02 -14.33 1.32
C GLN A 220 -7.46 -14.17 1.82
N ARG A 221 -7.66 -13.77 3.08
CA ARG A 221 -8.98 -13.52 3.68
C ARG A 221 -9.58 -12.18 3.24
N PHE A 222 -8.71 -11.19 2.98
CA PHE A 222 -9.09 -9.89 2.46
C PHE A 222 -8.04 -9.33 1.50
N LEU A 223 -8.46 -8.36 0.70
CA LEU A 223 -7.65 -7.64 -0.27
C LEU A 223 -7.93 -6.14 -0.11
N VAL A 224 -6.90 -5.36 0.21
CA VAL A 224 -6.94 -3.89 0.12
C VAL A 224 -6.40 -3.48 -1.25
N TYR A 225 -6.97 -2.45 -1.85
CA TYR A 225 -6.52 -1.96 -3.15
C TYR A 225 -6.88 -0.48 -3.34
N ALA A 226 -6.21 0.18 -4.28
CA ALA A 226 -6.53 1.53 -4.73
C ALA A 226 -7.50 1.47 -5.91
N GLY A 227 -8.49 2.35 -5.94
CA GLY A 227 -9.46 2.36 -7.03
C GLY A 227 -10.42 3.54 -7.00
N ASN A 228 -11.40 3.49 -7.92
CA ASN A 228 -12.50 4.44 -7.96
C ASN A 228 -13.81 3.67 -8.21
N GLU A 229 -14.51 3.34 -7.13
CA GLU A 229 -15.78 2.60 -7.17
C GLU A 229 -17.03 3.52 -7.32
N GLY A 230 -16.81 4.83 -7.44
CA GLY A 230 -17.87 5.82 -7.64
C GLY A 230 -18.27 6.59 -6.39
N ASP A 231 -17.70 6.24 -5.25
CA ASP A 231 -17.83 6.94 -3.96
C ASP A 231 -16.49 7.48 -3.46
N SER A 232 -15.48 7.55 -4.34
CA SER A 232 -14.16 8.09 -4.03
C SER A 232 -14.22 9.57 -3.68
N LEU A 233 -13.43 9.96 -2.70
CA LEU A 233 -13.24 11.35 -2.26
C LEU A 233 -12.21 12.08 -3.10
N GLY A 234 -11.18 11.34 -3.56
CA GLY A 234 -10.07 11.82 -4.37
C GLY A 234 -10.00 11.20 -5.76
N SER A 235 -8.82 11.26 -6.38
CA SER A 235 -8.58 10.66 -7.70
C SER A 235 -8.50 9.13 -7.64
N ALA A 236 -8.04 8.56 -6.53
CA ALA A 236 -8.19 7.18 -6.14
C ALA A 236 -8.23 7.09 -4.62
N ASP A 237 -9.04 6.16 -4.11
CA ASP A 237 -9.22 5.87 -2.70
C ASP A 237 -8.92 4.40 -2.43
N LEU A 238 -8.76 4.03 -1.17
CA LEU A 238 -8.54 2.65 -0.77
C LEU A 238 -9.86 1.96 -0.45
N TYR A 239 -9.98 0.74 -0.98
CA TYR A 239 -11.08 -0.17 -0.77
C TYR A 239 -10.58 -1.47 -0.17
N ILE A 240 -11.48 -2.17 0.53
CA ILE A 240 -11.21 -3.51 1.04
C ILE A 240 -12.32 -4.47 0.57
N ALA A 241 -11.93 -5.65 0.08
CA ALA A 241 -12.83 -6.74 -0.24
C ALA A 241 -12.49 -7.95 0.63
N PHE A 242 -13.53 -8.60 1.18
CA PHE A 242 -13.38 -9.79 2.01
C PHE A 242 -13.72 -11.04 1.21
N ARG A 243 -12.96 -12.12 1.43
CA ARG A 243 -13.24 -13.39 0.80
C ARG A 243 -14.45 -14.04 1.47
N GLN A 244 -15.40 -14.46 0.67
CA GLN A 244 -16.61 -15.12 1.13
C GLN A 244 -16.37 -16.63 1.35
N PRO A 245 -17.24 -17.34 2.10
CA PRO A 245 -17.11 -18.78 2.33
C PRO A 245 -17.10 -19.63 1.04
N ASP A 246 -17.70 -19.14 -0.04
CA ASP A 246 -17.69 -19.78 -1.36
C ASP A 246 -16.42 -19.51 -2.17
N GLY A 247 -15.45 -18.80 -1.59
CA GLY A 247 -14.17 -18.46 -2.22
C GLY A 247 -14.21 -17.26 -3.15
N ARG A 248 -15.37 -16.63 -3.39
CA ARG A 248 -15.47 -15.39 -4.16
C ARG A 248 -15.10 -14.17 -3.31
N TRP A 249 -14.78 -13.07 -3.96
CA TRP A 249 -14.62 -11.78 -3.30
C TRP A 249 -15.99 -11.14 -3.09
N GLY A 250 -16.22 -10.62 -1.90
CA GLY A 250 -17.39 -9.82 -1.57
C GLY A 250 -17.34 -8.45 -2.24
N LYS A 251 -18.46 -7.72 -2.15
CA LYS A 251 -18.54 -6.34 -2.63
C LYS A 251 -17.47 -5.50 -1.93
N PRO A 252 -16.65 -4.73 -2.66
CA PRO A 252 -15.69 -3.82 -2.07
C PRO A 252 -16.33 -2.77 -1.16
N LEU A 253 -15.66 -2.48 -0.05
CA LEU A 253 -16.06 -1.47 0.91
C LEU A 253 -15.02 -0.35 0.89
N HIS A 254 -15.47 0.89 0.84
CA HIS A 254 -14.64 2.08 1.01
C HIS A 254 -14.03 2.06 2.41
N LEU A 255 -12.71 2.21 2.53
CA LEU A 255 -12.06 2.21 3.84
C LEU A 255 -12.51 3.44 4.64
N PRO A 256 -12.97 3.24 5.91
CA PRO A 256 -13.56 4.31 6.69
C PRO A 256 -12.53 5.28 7.28
N GLY A 257 -13.05 6.37 7.81
CA GLY A 257 -12.30 7.31 8.62
C GLY A 257 -11.41 8.23 7.81
N LYS A 258 -10.18 8.46 8.31
CA LYS A 258 -9.22 9.39 7.73
C LYS A 258 -8.19 8.71 6.83
N ILE A 259 -8.44 7.44 6.43
CA ILE A 259 -7.58 6.71 5.50
C ILE A 259 -7.69 7.33 4.12
N ASN A 260 -8.91 7.53 3.63
CA ASN A 260 -9.18 8.21 2.38
C ASN A 260 -9.37 9.72 2.57
N SER A 261 -9.03 10.51 1.55
CA SER A 261 -9.09 11.98 1.58
C SER A 261 -9.37 12.52 0.17
N PRO A 262 -9.57 13.84 0.00
CA PRO A 262 -9.63 14.44 -1.36
C PRO A 262 -8.33 14.36 -2.17
N ALA A 263 -7.26 13.80 -1.60
CA ALA A 263 -6.00 13.54 -2.28
C ALA A 263 -6.04 12.22 -3.07
N LEU A 264 -4.89 11.73 -3.50
CA LEU A 264 -4.68 10.39 -4.03
C LEU A 264 -4.21 9.49 -2.88
N GLU A 265 -4.88 8.37 -2.65
CA GLU A 265 -4.40 7.28 -1.82
C GLU A 265 -4.14 6.06 -2.69
N ASN A 266 -2.89 5.57 -2.69
CA ASN A 266 -2.50 4.41 -3.51
C ASN A 266 -1.37 3.59 -2.86
N ALA A 267 -0.92 2.56 -3.57
CA ALA A 267 0.15 1.66 -3.17
C ALA A 267 0.02 1.18 -1.70
N PRO A 268 -1.16 0.65 -1.28
CA PRO A 268 -1.29 0.08 0.05
C PRO A 268 -0.37 -1.12 0.22
N SER A 269 0.14 -1.33 1.43
CA SER A 269 0.82 -2.56 1.83
C SER A 269 0.53 -2.90 3.28
N LEU A 270 0.43 -4.19 3.59
CA LEU A 270 0.19 -4.64 4.95
C LEU A 270 1.51 -4.66 5.73
N GLY A 271 1.50 -4.09 6.92
CA GLY A 271 2.62 -4.14 7.83
C GLY A 271 2.68 -5.47 8.60
N PRO A 272 3.78 -5.69 9.36
CA PRO A 272 3.98 -6.93 10.10
C PRO A 272 3.03 -7.10 11.30
N ARG A 273 2.42 -6.02 11.79
CA ARG A 273 1.46 -6.08 12.90
C ARG A 273 0.05 -6.18 12.37
N PHE A 274 -0.80 -6.92 13.10
CA PHE A 274 -2.21 -7.03 12.78
C PHE A 274 -2.88 -5.65 12.62
N GLY A 275 -3.56 -5.47 11.49
CA GLY A 275 -4.24 -4.22 11.15
C GLY A 275 -3.34 -3.07 10.68
N GLU A 276 -2.03 -3.25 10.64
CA GLU A 276 -1.11 -2.20 10.18
C GLU A 276 -1.17 -2.07 8.65
N LEU A 277 -1.49 -0.88 8.16
CA LEU A 277 -1.60 -0.56 6.75
C LEU A 277 -0.69 0.63 6.42
N TYR A 278 0.24 0.45 5.49
CA TYR A 278 1.01 1.53 4.88
C TYR A 278 0.32 1.99 3.60
N VAL A 279 0.37 3.27 3.32
CA VAL A 279 -0.33 3.92 2.20
C VAL A 279 0.53 5.04 1.65
N SER A 280 0.56 5.21 0.36
CA SER A 280 1.13 6.38 -0.29
C SER A 280 0.03 7.41 -0.53
N SER A 281 0.27 8.67 -0.15
CA SER A 281 -0.71 9.74 -0.37
C SER A 281 -0.03 11.07 -0.67
N ASN A 282 -0.59 11.83 -1.62
CA ASN A 282 -0.15 13.17 -1.96
C ASN A 282 -0.90 14.25 -1.18
N ARG A 283 -1.37 13.94 0.03
CA ARG A 283 -1.91 14.92 0.98
C ARG A 283 -0.91 16.04 1.17
N ARG A 284 -1.44 17.25 1.32
CA ARG A 284 -0.62 18.44 1.47
C ARG A 284 -1.14 19.33 2.59
N ASP A 285 -0.23 20.09 3.15
CA ASP A 285 -0.60 21.18 4.04
C ASP A 285 -1.30 22.29 3.24
N GLU A 286 -2.37 22.83 3.80
CA GLU A 286 -3.05 23.96 3.20
C GLU A 286 -2.21 25.23 3.37
N VAL A 287 -2.13 26.01 2.29
CA VAL A 287 -1.47 27.34 2.30
C VAL A 287 -2.55 28.40 2.16
N PHE A 288 -2.76 29.17 3.21
CA PHE A 288 -3.71 30.27 3.23
C PHE A 288 -3.05 31.58 2.78
N PHE A 289 -3.75 32.38 2.00
CA PHE A 289 -3.28 33.68 1.53
C PHE A 289 -4.15 34.81 2.09
N PRO A 290 -3.55 36.02 2.39
CA PRO A 290 -2.13 36.32 2.34
C PRO A 290 -1.31 35.60 3.43
N LYS A 291 -0.11 35.18 3.12
CA LYS A 291 0.85 34.62 4.07
C LYS A 291 2.06 35.53 4.24
N PRO A 292 2.89 35.36 5.28
CA PRO A 292 4.16 36.06 5.39
C PRO A 292 5.02 35.84 4.14
N ARG A 293 5.74 36.90 3.74
CA ARG A 293 6.60 36.83 2.57
C ARG A 293 7.76 35.84 2.81
N ASP A 294 7.87 34.86 1.94
CA ASP A 294 9.02 33.94 1.94
C ASP A 294 10.28 34.71 1.50
N ASN A 295 11.41 34.34 2.09
CA ASN A 295 12.72 34.50 1.44
C ASN A 295 13.08 33.19 0.71
N THR A 296 14.20 33.19 -0.05
CA THR A 296 14.61 32.01 -0.84
C THR A 296 14.79 30.76 0.03
N ALA A 297 15.40 30.90 1.21
CA ALA A 297 15.67 29.77 2.10
C ALA A 297 14.35 29.18 2.67
N THR A 298 13.42 30.01 3.11
CA THR A 298 12.12 29.55 3.62
C THR A 298 11.27 28.92 2.54
N LEU A 299 11.33 29.45 1.31
CA LEU A 299 10.65 28.85 0.16
C LEU A 299 11.25 27.47 -0.15
N GLN A 300 12.57 27.34 -0.28
CA GLN A 300 13.25 26.06 -0.53
C GLN A 300 12.93 25.05 0.57
N GLN A 301 13.03 25.45 1.84
CA GLN A 301 12.72 24.57 2.96
C GLN A 301 11.30 24.04 2.88
N ARG A 302 10.31 24.88 2.57
CA ARG A 302 8.90 24.49 2.44
C ARG A 302 8.67 23.52 1.28
N LEU A 303 9.32 23.75 0.13
CA LEU A 303 9.20 22.90 -1.06
C LEU A 303 9.88 21.53 -0.89
N GLN A 304 10.87 21.42 0.00
CA GLN A 304 11.60 20.18 0.28
C GLN A 304 11.04 19.39 1.46
N GLN A 305 9.99 19.89 2.13
CA GLN A 305 9.38 19.17 3.24
C GLN A 305 8.31 18.19 2.76
N PRO A 306 7.98 17.17 3.56
CA PRO A 306 6.80 16.35 3.31
C PRO A 306 5.54 17.21 3.30
N LEU A 307 4.45 16.69 2.75
CA LEU A 307 3.16 17.36 2.62
C LEU A 307 3.18 18.58 1.68
N ASN A 308 4.08 18.61 0.74
CA ASN A 308 4.16 19.65 -0.31
C ASN A 308 3.31 19.30 -1.55
N GLY A 309 2.60 18.16 -1.53
CA GLY A 309 1.81 17.62 -2.65
C GLY A 309 2.49 16.46 -3.38
N SER A 310 3.74 16.11 -3.04
CA SER A 310 4.33 14.83 -3.42
C SER A 310 3.74 13.68 -2.59
N ARG A 311 3.84 12.45 -3.09
CA ARG A 311 3.37 11.29 -2.34
C ARG A 311 4.33 10.99 -1.21
N ASN A 312 3.78 10.83 -0.02
CA ASN A 312 4.51 10.43 1.18
C ASN A 312 3.90 9.16 1.76
N LEU A 313 4.69 8.43 2.55
CA LEU A 313 4.24 7.21 3.20
C LEU A 313 3.50 7.52 4.50
N TRP A 314 2.31 6.94 4.63
CA TRP A 314 1.47 7.01 5.81
C TRP A 314 1.27 5.62 6.39
N ARG A 315 1.04 5.56 7.69
CA ARG A 315 0.68 4.35 8.41
C ARG A 315 -0.67 4.55 9.10
N PHE A 316 -1.57 3.58 8.91
CA PHE A 316 -2.89 3.53 9.52
C PHE A 316 -3.09 2.22 10.25
N ASP A 317 -4.11 2.16 11.10
CA ASP A 317 -4.59 0.95 11.75
C ASP A 317 -6.00 0.64 11.24
N ILE A 318 -6.18 -0.55 10.65
CA ILE A 318 -7.45 -1.07 10.16
C ILE A 318 -7.95 -2.26 10.99
N ALA A 319 -7.36 -2.53 12.15
CA ALA A 319 -7.70 -3.69 12.98
C ALA A 319 -9.19 -3.74 13.33
N ASP A 320 -9.83 -2.60 13.60
CA ASP A 320 -11.26 -2.56 13.89
C ASP A 320 -12.11 -2.92 12.66
N VAL A 321 -11.68 -2.55 11.44
CA VAL A 321 -12.35 -2.95 10.21
C VAL A 321 -12.25 -4.46 10.02
N LEU A 322 -11.09 -5.05 10.27
CA LEU A 322 -10.85 -6.49 10.16
C LEU A 322 -11.68 -7.27 11.17
N ARG A 323 -11.67 -6.86 12.47
CA ARG A 323 -12.46 -7.49 13.52
C ARG A 323 -13.96 -7.44 13.27
N ALA A 324 -14.47 -6.34 12.72
CA ALA A 324 -15.88 -6.22 12.33
C ALA A 324 -16.29 -7.25 11.26
N HIS A 325 -15.32 -7.86 10.58
CA HIS A 325 -15.54 -8.91 9.56
C HIS A 325 -14.99 -10.29 10.00
N GLY A 326 -14.80 -10.49 11.31
CA GLY A 326 -14.41 -11.79 11.88
C GLY A 326 -12.93 -12.15 11.68
N ILE A 327 -12.05 -11.16 11.48
CA ILE A 327 -10.60 -11.37 11.36
C ILE A 327 -9.93 -10.74 12.58
N ASP A 328 -9.39 -11.56 13.47
CA ASP A 328 -8.87 -11.12 14.78
C ASP A 328 -7.34 -11.17 14.90
N HIS A 329 -6.64 -11.80 13.93
CA HIS A 329 -5.17 -11.98 13.92
C HIS A 329 -4.66 -12.39 12.52
#